data_bd6f160cd73273b74ffdd3328e6ecfc1
#
_entry.id   bd6f160cd73273b74ffdd3328e6ecfc1
#
_cell.length_a   1.000
_cell.length_b   1.000
_cell.length_c   1.000
_cell.angle_alpha   90.00
_cell.angle_beta   90.00
_cell.angle_gamma   90.00
#
_symmetry.space_group_name_H-M   'P 1'
#
loop_
_entity.id
_entity.type
_entity.pdbx_description
1 polymer ?
#
loop_
_entity_poly.entity_id
_entity_poly.type
_entity_poly.pdbx_seq_one_letter_code
_entity_poly.pdbx_strand_id
1 'polypeptide(L)'
;MKAVVYSFTRRGAMLSINIGEALQKFDFEVRCLTMPKFAEGKMFLEAMDDHNKACEYAFKECQLIVFVGAVGIAVRTIAPYIKNKLVDPAVLSVDEGGNFVIPLLSGHIGGANGFAKALAEVIKATPVVTTATDVNKLFAVDEWAARNNICLLYTSPSPRDVEES
;
A
#
# COMPACT_ATOMS: atom_id res chain seq x y z
N MET A 1 10.38 8.56 -0.51
CA MET A 1 9.36 8.01 0.43
C MET A 1 9.86 6.67 0.97
N LYS A 2 9.40 6.27 2.18
CA LYS A 2 9.78 4.97 2.77
C LYS A 2 8.61 4.01 2.73
N ALA A 3 8.87 2.74 2.43
CA ALA A 3 7.89 1.66 2.47
C ALA A 3 8.46 0.43 3.15
N VAL A 4 7.57 -0.35 3.75
CA VAL A 4 7.91 -1.65 4.30
C VAL A 4 6.94 -2.70 3.78
N VAL A 5 7.47 -3.87 3.43
CA VAL A 5 6.70 -5.02 2.96
C VAL A 5 6.89 -6.16 3.96
N TYR A 6 5.80 -6.63 4.57
CA TYR A 6 5.80 -7.74 5.51
C TYR A 6 5.32 -9.03 4.85
N SER A 7 5.98 -10.13 5.15
CA SER A 7 5.55 -11.47 4.73
C SER A 7 5.76 -12.50 5.83
N PHE A 8 4.94 -13.56 5.85
CA PHE A 8 4.89 -14.51 6.95
C PHE A 8 5.06 -15.97 6.48
N THR A 9 5.07 -16.19 5.17
CA THR A 9 5.21 -17.52 4.54
C THR A 9 6.33 -17.51 3.51
N ARG A 10 6.81 -18.68 3.12
CA ARG A 10 7.82 -18.79 2.06
C ARG A 10 7.35 -18.17 0.75
N ARG A 11 6.11 -18.44 0.35
CA ARG A 11 5.53 -17.90 -0.89
C ARG A 11 5.36 -16.39 -0.81
N GLY A 12 4.85 -15.88 0.31
CA GLY A 12 4.74 -14.46 0.57
C GLY A 12 6.08 -13.74 0.58
N ALA A 13 7.14 -14.35 1.13
CA ALA A 13 8.48 -13.81 1.13
C ALA A 13 9.04 -13.65 -0.30
N MET A 14 8.79 -14.59 -1.19
CA MET A 14 9.18 -14.47 -2.59
C MET A 14 8.40 -13.36 -3.31
N LEU A 15 7.09 -13.28 -3.08
CA LEU A 15 6.26 -12.22 -3.65
C LEU A 15 6.67 -10.84 -3.11
N SER A 16 7.07 -10.73 -1.83
CA SER A 16 7.50 -9.46 -1.24
C SER A 16 8.73 -8.87 -1.91
N ILE A 17 9.62 -9.68 -2.47
CA ILE A 17 10.76 -9.21 -3.27
C ILE A 17 10.26 -8.50 -4.53
N ASN A 18 9.35 -9.14 -5.29
CA ASN A 18 8.77 -8.55 -6.51
C ASN A 18 8.00 -7.24 -6.21
N ILE A 19 7.28 -7.21 -5.09
CA ILE A 19 6.59 -6.00 -4.62
C ILE A 19 7.62 -4.92 -4.26
N GLY A 20 8.67 -5.28 -3.55
CA GLY A 20 9.75 -4.34 -3.20
C GLY A 20 10.40 -3.72 -4.42
N GLU A 21 10.73 -4.51 -5.43
CA GLU A 21 11.27 -4.04 -6.70
C GLU A 21 10.28 -3.11 -7.45
N ALA A 22 9.00 -3.42 -7.42
CA ALA A 22 7.96 -2.58 -8.00
C ALA A 22 7.87 -1.21 -7.29
N LEU A 23 7.90 -1.21 -5.96
CA LEU A 23 7.83 0.01 -5.17
C LEU A 23 9.09 0.88 -5.32
N GLN A 24 10.26 0.28 -5.52
CA GLN A 24 11.48 1.04 -5.83
C GLN A 24 11.35 1.83 -7.14
N LYS A 25 10.64 1.30 -8.14
CA LYS A 25 10.34 2.02 -9.38
C LYS A 25 9.39 3.22 -9.18
N PHE A 26 8.69 3.27 -8.05
CA PHE A 26 7.85 4.39 -7.63
C PHE A 26 8.56 5.33 -6.62
N ASP A 27 9.90 5.32 -6.62
CA ASP A 27 10.76 6.15 -5.74
C ASP A 27 10.60 5.90 -4.24
N PHE A 28 10.24 4.67 -3.86
CA PHE A 28 10.28 4.25 -2.47
C PHE A 28 11.63 3.65 -2.09
N GLU A 29 12.14 4.04 -0.93
CA GLU A 29 13.11 3.28 -0.17
C GLU A 29 12.38 2.15 0.53
N VAL A 30 12.66 0.90 0.16
CA VAL A 30 11.85 -0.26 0.55
C VAL A 30 12.65 -1.22 1.42
N ARG A 31 12.04 -1.66 2.52
CA ARG A 31 12.51 -2.80 3.32
C ARG A 31 11.51 -3.95 3.21
N CYS A 32 11.99 -5.15 2.91
CA CYS A 32 11.18 -6.36 2.88
C CYS A 32 11.50 -7.22 4.10
N LEU A 33 10.55 -7.33 5.02
CA LEU A 33 10.68 -8.02 6.29
C LEU A 33 9.91 -9.35 6.27
N THR A 34 10.55 -10.41 6.73
CA THR A 34 9.94 -11.74 6.79
C THR A 34 10.39 -12.52 8.03
N MET A 35 9.77 -13.66 8.27
CA MET A 35 10.18 -14.56 9.35
C MET A 35 11.64 -15.00 9.14
N PRO A 36 12.46 -15.13 10.20
CA PRO A 36 13.90 -15.44 10.09
C PRO A 36 14.21 -16.63 9.18
N LYS A 37 13.43 -17.71 9.30
CA LYS A 37 13.59 -18.93 8.48
C LYS A 37 13.39 -18.74 6.98
N PHE A 38 12.82 -17.63 6.54
CA PHE A 38 12.61 -17.31 5.12
C PHE A 38 13.54 -16.22 4.60
N ALA A 39 14.22 -15.50 5.49
CA ALA A 39 15.18 -14.47 5.15
C ALA A 39 16.58 -15.04 4.85
N GLU A 40 16.92 -16.19 5.41
CA GLU A 40 18.23 -16.78 5.33
C GLU A 40 18.71 -16.96 3.87
N GLY A 41 19.91 -16.45 3.59
CA GLY A 41 20.54 -16.54 2.26
C GLY A 41 19.93 -15.62 1.18
N LYS A 42 19.04 -14.69 1.54
CA LYS A 42 18.37 -13.80 0.58
C LYS A 42 18.68 -12.33 0.86
N MET A 43 19.39 -11.71 -0.06
CA MET A 43 19.95 -10.35 0.09
C MET A 43 18.90 -9.23 0.24
N PHE A 44 17.67 -9.44 -0.28
CA PHE A 44 16.59 -8.45 -0.24
C PHE A 44 15.60 -8.65 0.90
N LEU A 45 15.76 -9.72 1.69
CA LEU A 45 14.87 -10.04 2.80
C LEU A 45 15.60 -9.84 4.13
N GLU A 46 14.98 -9.07 5.00
CA GLU A 46 15.46 -8.87 6.36
C GLU A 46 14.66 -9.75 7.33
N ALA A 47 15.35 -10.36 8.27
CA ALA A 47 14.70 -11.13 9.33
C ALA A 47 13.92 -10.19 10.27
N MET A 48 12.71 -10.60 10.60
CA MET A 48 11.82 -9.88 11.52
C MET A 48 11.53 -10.77 12.72
N ASP A 49 12.11 -10.42 13.87
CA ASP A 49 11.91 -11.19 15.11
C ASP A 49 10.57 -10.86 15.77
N ASP A 50 10.15 -9.60 15.70
CA ASP A 50 8.90 -9.12 16.31
C ASP A 50 8.18 -8.18 15.31
N HIS A 51 7.10 -8.70 14.71
CA HIS A 51 6.31 -7.96 13.74
C HIS A 51 5.56 -6.75 14.35
N ASN A 52 5.25 -6.79 15.67
CA ASN A 52 4.60 -5.66 16.32
C ASN A 52 5.56 -4.48 16.46
N LYS A 53 6.79 -4.72 16.91
CA LYS A 53 7.82 -3.66 17.00
C LYS A 53 8.17 -3.10 15.63
N ALA A 54 8.28 -3.96 14.64
CA ALA A 54 8.53 -3.54 13.26
C ALA A 54 7.38 -2.67 12.74
N CYS A 55 6.12 -3.03 13.05
CA CYS A 55 4.95 -2.25 12.67
C CYS A 55 4.88 -0.89 13.38
N GLU A 56 5.24 -0.83 14.67
CA GLU A 56 5.34 0.44 15.39
C GLU A 56 6.31 1.42 14.72
N TYR A 57 7.48 0.93 14.32
CA TYR A 57 8.44 1.73 13.56
C TYR A 57 7.87 2.18 12.22
N ALA A 58 7.22 1.28 11.49
CA ALA A 58 6.65 1.59 10.18
C ALA A 58 5.56 2.67 10.24
N PHE A 59 4.72 2.66 11.28
CA PHE A 59 3.71 3.70 11.49
C PHE A 59 4.30 5.09 11.77
N LYS A 60 5.52 5.15 12.33
CA LYS A 60 6.22 6.41 12.60
C LYS A 60 7.00 6.94 11.40
N GLU A 61 7.59 6.05 10.62
CA GLU A 61 8.63 6.41 9.66
C GLU A 61 8.23 6.20 8.19
N CYS A 62 7.24 5.34 7.91
CA CYS A 62 6.89 4.95 6.55
C CYS A 62 5.62 5.64 6.07
N GLN A 63 5.55 5.87 4.77
CA GLN A 63 4.37 6.37 4.08
C GLN A 63 3.50 5.23 3.54
N LEU A 64 4.10 4.05 3.34
CA LEU A 64 3.40 2.87 2.82
C LEU A 64 3.81 1.61 3.58
N ILE A 65 2.82 0.83 3.97
CA ILE A 65 2.98 -0.49 4.58
C ILE A 65 2.23 -1.51 3.72
N VAL A 66 2.89 -2.58 3.32
CA VAL A 66 2.29 -3.67 2.55
C VAL A 66 2.41 -4.98 3.34
N PHE A 67 1.29 -5.63 3.61
CA PHE A 67 1.24 -6.97 4.17
C PHE A 67 1.00 -8.00 3.08
N VAL A 68 1.90 -8.96 2.94
CA VAL A 68 1.74 -10.11 2.04
C VAL A 68 1.26 -11.30 2.86
N GLY A 69 -0.05 -11.55 2.81
CA GLY A 69 -0.71 -12.59 3.60
C GLY A 69 -2.19 -12.30 3.87
N ALA A 70 -2.77 -13.00 4.83
CA ALA A 70 -4.16 -12.82 5.17
C ALA A 70 -4.47 -11.44 5.75
N VAL A 71 -5.54 -10.80 5.29
CA VAL A 71 -6.03 -9.49 5.78
C VAL A 71 -6.15 -9.47 7.30
N GLY A 72 -6.62 -10.56 7.93
CA GLY A 72 -6.76 -10.63 9.38
C GLY A 72 -5.45 -10.48 10.15
N ILE A 73 -4.31 -10.90 9.58
CA ILE A 73 -2.98 -10.68 10.17
C ILE A 73 -2.66 -9.18 10.12
N ALA A 74 -2.84 -8.56 8.96
CA ALA A 74 -2.60 -7.13 8.78
C ALA A 74 -3.43 -6.31 9.78
N VAL A 75 -4.74 -6.55 9.84
CA VAL A 75 -5.67 -5.82 10.73
C VAL A 75 -5.25 -5.94 12.20
N ARG A 76 -4.96 -7.16 12.68
CA ARG A 76 -4.53 -7.33 14.07
C ARG A 76 -3.20 -6.66 14.38
N THR A 77 -2.27 -6.68 13.42
CA THR A 77 -0.94 -6.07 13.59
C THR A 77 -1.03 -4.55 13.65
N ILE A 78 -1.85 -3.91 12.80
CA ILE A 78 -1.95 -2.45 12.75
C ILE A 78 -2.86 -1.85 13.81
N ALA A 79 -3.84 -2.61 14.31
CA ALA A 79 -4.87 -2.10 15.22
C ALA A 79 -4.36 -1.27 16.41
N PRO A 80 -3.26 -1.64 17.12
CA PRO A 80 -2.74 -0.85 18.23
C PRO A 80 -2.16 0.52 17.83
N TYR A 81 -1.84 0.73 16.57
CA TYR A 81 -1.11 1.91 16.09
C TYR A 81 -1.98 2.89 15.31
N ILE A 82 -3.21 2.51 14.96
CA ILE A 82 -4.15 3.36 14.23
C ILE A 82 -4.54 4.57 15.08
N LYS A 83 -4.42 5.77 14.52
CA LYS A 83 -4.77 7.03 15.16
C LYS A 83 -5.87 7.76 14.39
N ASN A 84 -5.56 8.24 13.21
CA ASN A 84 -6.52 8.91 12.35
C ASN A 84 -6.04 8.96 10.89
N LYS A 85 -7.00 9.17 9.98
CA LYS A 85 -6.78 9.15 8.53
C LYS A 85 -5.83 10.24 7.98
N LEU A 86 -5.48 11.24 8.79
CA LEU A 86 -4.60 12.34 8.35
C LEU A 86 -3.13 12.05 8.58
N VAL A 87 -2.81 11.19 9.55
CA VAL A 87 -1.43 10.90 9.97
C VAL A 87 -1.02 9.46 9.75
N ASP A 88 -1.98 8.52 9.71
CA ASP A 88 -1.68 7.12 9.52
C ASP A 88 -1.13 6.85 8.11
N PRO A 89 -0.14 5.96 7.96
CA PRO A 89 0.39 5.59 6.66
C PRO A 89 -0.66 4.89 5.80
N ALA A 90 -0.43 4.86 4.49
CA ALA A 90 -1.17 3.98 3.61
C ALA A 90 -0.86 2.51 3.96
N VAL A 91 -1.89 1.69 4.11
CA VAL A 91 -1.73 0.25 4.39
C VAL A 91 -2.44 -0.56 3.33
N LEU A 92 -1.70 -1.49 2.72
CA LEU A 92 -2.20 -2.45 1.75
C LEU A 92 -2.08 -3.88 2.28
N SER A 93 -2.98 -4.75 1.86
CA SER A 93 -2.83 -6.20 1.98
C SER A 93 -2.81 -6.82 0.58
N VAL A 94 -1.90 -7.78 0.37
CA VAL A 94 -1.79 -8.57 -0.86
C VAL A 94 -1.86 -10.02 -0.45
N ASP A 95 -2.72 -10.83 -1.08
CA ASP A 95 -2.73 -12.26 -0.83
C ASP A 95 -1.41 -12.91 -1.26
N GLU A 96 -1.00 -14.01 -0.64
CA GLU A 96 0.30 -14.63 -0.95
C GLU A 96 0.41 -15.21 -2.37
N GLY A 97 -0.72 -15.31 -3.07
CA GLY A 97 -0.78 -15.66 -4.49
C GLY A 97 -0.55 -14.46 -5.41
N GLY A 98 -0.62 -13.23 -4.89
CA GLY A 98 -0.49 -12.03 -5.69
C GLY A 98 -1.69 -11.76 -6.59
N ASN A 99 -2.89 -12.21 -6.21
CA ASN A 99 -4.10 -12.05 -7.02
C ASN A 99 -4.84 -10.74 -6.73
N PHE A 100 -4.79 -10.26 -5.49
CA PHE A 100 -5.54 -9.10 -5.04
C PHE A 100 -4.66 -8.12 -4.27
N VAL A 101 -4.86 -6.82 -4.51
CA VAL A 101 -4.25 -5.73 -3.73
C VAL A 101 -5.38 -4.94 -3.08
N ILE A 102 -5.42 -4.95 -1.76
CA ILE A 102 -6.54 -4.44 -0.97
C ILE A 102 -6.06 -3.27 -0.12
N PRO A 103 -6.49 -2.03 -0.35
CA PRO A 103 -6.23 -0.92 0.55
C PRO A 103 -7.03 -1.09 1.84
N LEU A 104 -6.33 -1.07 2.99
CA LEU A 104 -6.92 -1.25 4.31
C LEU A 104 -7.09 0.06 5.07
N LEU A 105 -6.14 0.99 4.91
CA LEU A 105 -6.07 2.22 5.68
C LEU A 105 -5.59 3.38 4.84
N SER A 106 -6.11 4.58 5.13
CA SER A 106 -5.69 5.85 4.50
C SER A 106 -5.88 5.88 2.97
N GLY A 107 -7.05 5.43 2.51
CA GLY A 107 -7.37 5.26 1.09
C GLY A 107 -7.19 6.50 0.24
N HIS A 108 -7.72 7.66 0.67
CA HIS A 108 -7.64 8.94 -0.05
C HIS A 108 -6.40 9.75 0.32
N ILE A 109 -6.38 10.32 1.51
CA ILE A 109 -5.35 11.26 1.96
C ILE A 109 -3.97 10.58 2.04
N GLY A 110 -3.92 9.35 2.56
CA GLY A 110 -2.70 8.54 2.58
C GLY A 110 -2.29 7.96 1.23
N GLY A 111 -3.19 7.95 0.24
CA GLY A 111 -2.91 7.46 -1.11
C GLY A 111 -3.02 5.95 -1.30
N ALA A 112 -3.54 5.20 -0.31
CA ALA A 112 -3.59 3.74 -0.38
C ALA A 112 -4.35 3.21 -1.62
N ASN A 113 -5.44 3.87 -2.04
CA ASN A 113 -6.18 3.48 -3.24
C ASN A 113 -5.35 3.64 -4.51
N GLY A 114 -4.60 4.74 -4.63
CA GLY A 114 -3.70 4.98 -5.75
C GLY A 114 -2.55 3.98 -5.78
N PHE A 115 -1.91 3.72 -4.64
CA PHE A 115 -0.85 2.72 -4.52
C PHE A 115 -1.35 1.31 -4.82
N ALA A 116 -2.57 0.96 -4.38
CA ALA A 116 -3.16 -0.34 -4.67
C ALA A 116 -3.36 -0.55 -6.18
N LYS A 117 -3.88 0.46 -6.90
CA LYS A 117 -4.06 0.41 -8.36
C LYS A 117 -2.71 0.28 -9.07
N ALA A 118 -1.74 1.13 -8.73
CA ALA A 118 -0.42 1.13 -9.36
C ALA A 118 0.35 -0.18 -9.10
N LEU A 119 0.35 -0.67 -7.87
CA LEU A 119 1.00 -1.94 -7.52
C LEU A 119 0.33 -3.12 -8.22
N ALA A 120 -1.02 -3.17 -8.22
CA ALA A 120 -1.78 -4.23 -8.88
C ALA A 120 -1.48 -4.33 -10.38
N GLU A 121 -1.33 -3.20 -11.07
CA GLU A 121 -0.94 -3.17 -12.47
C GLU A 121 0.43 -3.83 -12.70
N VAL A 122 1.43 -3.51 -11.87
CA VAL A 122 2.80 -4.04 -12.02
C VAL A 122 2.86 -5.53 -11.72
N ILE A 123 2.20 -6.00 -10.65
CA ILE A 123 2.21 -7.44 -10.29
C ILE A 123 1.11 -8.26 -10.97
N LYS A 124 0.32 -7.64 -11.84
CA LYS A 124 -0.81 -8.25 -12.57
C LYS A 124 -1.89 -8.80 -11.63
N ALA A 125 -2.17 -8.08 -10.57
CA ALA A 125 -3.22 -8.38 -9.59
C ALA A 125 -4.49 -7.56 -9.86
N THR A 126 -5.55 -7.86 -9.12
CA THR A 126 -6.79 -7.08 -9.11
C THR A 126 -6.80 -6.14 -7.91
N PRO A 127 -6.91 -4.82 -8.08
CA PRO A 127 -7.09 -3.90 -6.97
C PRO A 127 -8.53 -3.99 -6.43
N VAL A 128 -8.69 -4.10 -5.12
CA VAL A 128 -10.00 -4.20 -4.46
C VAL A 128 -10.27 -2.90 -3.70
N VAL A 129 -10.68 -1.86 -4.41
CA VAL A 129 -10.96 -0.54 -3.84
C VAL A 129 -12.44 -0.45 -3.47
N THR A 130 -12.72 -0.06 -2.22
CA THR A 130 -14.07 -0.08 -1.64
C THR A 130 -14.61 1.29 -1.24
N THR A 131 -13.82 2.35 -1.35
CA THR A 131 -14.27 3.71 -1.00
C THR A 131 -15.37 4.19 -1.96
N ALA A 132 -16.43 4.79 -1.42
CA ALA A 132 -17.61 5.18 -2.19
C ALA A 132 -17.29 6.11 -3.37
N THR A 133 -16.37 7.05 -3.19
CA THR A 133 -15.91 7.96 -4.25
C THR A 133 -15.26 7.23 -5.42
N ASP A 134 -14.48 6.19 -5.15
CA ASP A 134 -13.87 5.37 -6.20
C ASP A 134 -14.89 4.43 -6.86
N VAL A 135 -15.78 3.83 -6.07
CA VAL A 135 -16.84 2.94 -6.57
C VAL A 135 -17.80 3.69 -7.49
N ASN A 136 -18.14 4.94 -7.15
CA ASN A 136 -19.02 5.78 -7.95
C ASN A 136 -18.31 6.49 -9.11
N LYS A 137 -17.07 6.12 -9.42
CA LYS A 137 -16.22 6.74 -10.47
C LYS A 137 -15.97 8.25 -10.27
N LEU A 138 -16.17 8.75 -9.07
CA LEU A 138 -15.78 10.09 -8.67
C LEU A 138 -14.29 10.06 -8.35
N PHE A 139 -13.47 9.90 -9.37
CA PHE A 139 -12.01 9.79 -9.22
C PHE A 139 -11.45 11.16 -8.90
N ALA A 140 -10.87 11.31 -7.71
CA ALA A 140 -10.08 12.50 -7.37
C ALA A 140 -8.71 12.44 -8.07
N VAL A 141 -8.72 12.54 -9.39
CA VAL A 141 -7.51 12.62 -10.24
C VAL A 141 -6.62 13.77 -9.76
N ASP A 142 -7.23 14.81 -9.25
CA ASP A 142 -6.60 16.04 -8.78
C ASP A 142 -5.69 15.82 -7.59
N GLU A 143 -6.11 15.01 -6.62
CA GLU A 143 -5.31 14.74 -5.43
C GLU A 143 -4.09 13.87 -5.74
N TRP A 144 -4.25 12.91 -6.64
CA TRP A 144 -3.14 12.06 -7.06
C TRP A 144 -2.12 12.85 -7.89
N ALA A 145 -2.58 13.67 -8.82
CA ALA A 145 -1.72 14.49 -9.66
C ALA A 145 -0.98 15.56 -8.85
N ALA A 146 -1.65 16.21 -7.90
CA ALA A 146 -1.03 17.19 -7.01
C ALA A 146 0.09 16.57 -6.16
N ARG A 147 -0.09 15.32 -5.70
CA ARG A 147 0.91 14.59 -4.91
C ARG A 147 2.12 14.13 -5.72
N ASN A 148 1.94 13.93 -7.02
CA ASN A 148 3.00 13.44 -7.91
C ASN A 148 3.60 14.54 -8.79
N ASN A 149 3.32 15.81 -8.52
CA ASN A 149 3.73 16.96 -9.33
C ASN A 149 3.38 16.81 -10.82
N ILE A 150 2.27 16.13 -11.12
CA ILE A 150 1.76 15.96 -12.47
C ILE A 150 0.79 17.09 -12.76
N CYS A 151 1.10 17.90 -13.77
CA CYS A 151 0.19 18.92 -14.24
C CYS A 151 -0.96 18.27 -15.01
N LEU A 152 -2.18 18.34 -14.47
CA LEU A 152 -3.37 17.92 -15.18
C LEU A 152 -3.89 19.07 -16.04
N LEU A 153 -3.96 18.84 -17.34
CA LEU A 153 -4.68 19.73 -18.25
C LEU A 153 -6.17 19.38 -18.21
N TYR A 154 -6.94 20.17 -17.50
CA TYR A 154 -8.39 20.06 -17.46
C TYR A 154 -8.99 20.51 -18.79
N THR A 155 -9.67 19.60 -19.47
CA THR A 155 -10.39 19.92 -20.73
C THR A 155 -11.91 19.75 -20.61
N SER A 156 -12.42 19.33 -19.44
CA SER A 156 -13.85 19.17 -19.18
C SER A 156 -14.22 19.42 -17.71
N PRO A 157 -15.40 19.99 -17.43
CA PRO A 157 -15.86 20.21 -16.06
C PRO A 157 -16.02 18.89 -15.32
N SER A 158 -15.69 18.90 -14.02
CA SER A 158 -15.92 17.78 -13.12
C SER A 158 -17.41 17.49 -13.00
N PRO A 159 -17.85 16.23 -12.85
CA PRO A 159 -19.26 15.92 -12.55
C PRO A 159 -19.80 16.66 -11.32
N ARG A 160 -18.96 17.08 -10.38
CA ARG A 160 -19.36 17.89 -9.23
C ARG A 160 -19.72 19.33 -9.61
N ASP A 161 -19.14 19.84 -10.67
CA ASP A 161 -19.39 21.23 -11.12
C ASP A 161 -20.75 21.34 -11.84
N VAL A 162 -21.38 20.21 -12.19
CA VAL A 162 -22.65 20.14 -12.92
C VAL A 162 -23.84 20.02 -11.96
N GLU A 163 -23.64 19.57 -10.70
CA GLU A 163 -24.72 19.39 -9.71
C GLU A 163 -25.01 20.65 -8.88
N GLU A 164 -24.18 21.68 -8.95
CA GLU A 164 -24.35 22.96 -8.23
C GLU A 164 -24.90 24.11 -9.09
N SER A 165 -25.37 23.82 -10.28
CA SER A 165 -25.97 24.82 -11.19
C SER A 165 -27.46 24.64 -11.39
#